data_70f30c1d7da24b6d79faf46a1a6175f9
#
_entry.id   70f30c1d7da24b6d79faf46a1a6175f9
#
_cell.length_a   1.000
_cell.length_b   1.000
_cell.length_c   1.000
_cell.angle_alpha   90.00
_cell.angle_beta   90.00
_cell.angle_gamma   90.00
#
_symmetry.space_group_name_H-M   'P 1'
#
loop_
_entity.id
_entity.type
_entity.pdbx_description
1 polymer ?
#
loop_
_entity_poly.entity_id
_entity_poly.type
_entity_poly.pdbx_seq_one_letter_code
_entity_poly.pdbx_strand_id
1 'polypeptide(L)'
;MRKHPILYEISIRPWLYELSKKYSKTISKIKEIPLEEFDILKNIGIDYIWMMGVWKLGKIGLELDQQNDYSKILPDCKKEDIIGSPFAITEYECNPEIGDNNDLLFLKEKLHEKNLKLILDFVPNHSAIDSPFAKSNPEFYIRETNINNLNNSKFYTTTGFYFDKDPYFDPWPDVIQFNYFNENTIEFMKNNLIKILNFCDGVRCDMAHLILNEIFIKTWNKQLENLNCKIPKNEFWEIIKEIKIKYPDKLFLAEVYEDNLSQKLINLGFDYCYNKELLDKLMYGPNEVNEYIHYKNENFFNHVAHFIENHDENRAIFNFNNIDKSNCAGCICATIGGMIFFNHNQFKGFKNKLDVHLRRANDEKENETCVQFYNKLMDIIKDDAFKSHNYYFIYNVNGNDLWKLIA
;
A
#
# COMPACT_ATOMS: atom_id res chain seq x y z
N MET A 1 14.04 -16.18 -9.43
CA MET A 1 12.89 -15.45 -8.85
C MET A 1 11.89 -15.24 -9.98
N ARG A 2 10.60 -15.30 -9.68
CA ARG A 2 9.54 -15.01 -10.66
C ARG A 2 9.68 -13.57 -11.13
N LYS A 3 9.60 -13.32 -12.44
CA LYS A 3 9.73 -11.97 -13.01
C LYS A 3 8.45 -11.13 -12.82
N HIS A 4 7.28 -11.79 -12.73
CA HIS A 4 5.99 -11.19 -12.34
C HIS A 4 5.59 -11.74 -10.96
N PRO A 5 6.05 -11.13 -9.85
CA PRO A 5 5.79 -11.66 -8.53
C PRO A 5 4.34 -11.48 -8.13
N ILE A 6 3.88 -12.35 -7.25
CA ILE A 6 2.57 -12.26 -6.63
C ILE A 6 2.71 -11.65 -5.24
N LEU A 7 2.08 -10.50 -5.06
CA LEU A 7 1.97 -9.79 -3.79
C LEU A 7 0.62 -10.11 -3.14
N TYR A 8 0.64 -10.37 -1.84
CA TYR A 8 -0.54 -10.52 -1.00
C TYR A 8 -0.50 -9.52 0.14
N GLU A 9 -1.44 -8.60 0.16
CA GLU A 9 -1.60 -7.58 1.19
C GLU A 9 -2.31 -8.15 2.41
N ILE A 10 -1.81 -7.88 3.61
CA ILE A 10 -2.40 -8.28 4.88
C ILE A 10 -2.35 -7.12 5.87
N SER A 11 -3.50 -6.71 6.39
CA SER A 11 -3.57 -5.83 7.56
C SER A 11 -3.33 -6.65 8.82
N ILE A 12 -2.25 -6.36 9.57
CA ILE A 12 -1.77 -7.23 10.65
C ILE A 12 -2.80 -7.43 11.76
N ARG A 13 -3.42 -6.36 12.29
CA ARG A 13 -4.36 -6.47 13.42
C ARG A 13 -5.62 -7.24 13.07
N PRO A 14 -6.29 -6.98 11.94
CA PRO A 14 -7.39 -7.80 11.46
C PRO A 14 -7.01 -9.26 11.27
N TRP A 15 -5.83 -9.53 10.72
CA TRP A 15 -5.38 -10.90 10.52
C TRP A 15 -5.16 -11.64 11.84
N LEU A 16 -4.51 -11.01 12.83
CA LEU A 16 -4.35 -11.60 14.17
C LEU A 16 -5.71 -11.90 14.81
N TYR A 17 -6.71 -11.04 14.61
CA TYR A 17 -8.08 -11.28 15.05
C TYR A 17 -8.71 -12.51 14.36
N GLU A 18 -8.61 -12.60 13.05
CA GLU A 18 -9.09 -13.74 12.25
C GLU A 18 -8.40 -15.04 12.66
N LEU A 19 -7.09 -15.03 12.87
CA LEU A 19 -6.32 -16.18 13.33
C LEU A 19 -6.76 -16.60 14.73
N SER A 20 -7.05 -15.65 15.62
CA SER A 20 -7.56 -15.96 16.94
C SER A 20 -8.89 -16.72 16.88
N LYS A 21 -9.79 -16.33 15.96
CA LYS A 21 -11.05 -17.06 15.71
C LYS A 21 -10.78 -18.44 15.10
N LYS A 22 -9.95 -18.51 14.06
CA LYS A 22 -9.62 -19.75 13.33
C LYS A 22 -9.04 -20.82 14.24
N TYR A 23 -8.13 -20.44 15.14
CA TYR A 23 -7.45 -21.36 16.05
C TYR A 23 -8.07 -21.48 17.44
N SER A 24 -9.20 -20.78 17.68
CA SER A 24 -9.87 -20.74 19.01
C SER A 24 -8.89 -20.43 20.15
N LYS A 25 -7.92 -19.55 19.89
CA LYS A 25 -6.84 -19.16 20.79
C LYS A 25 -6.53 -17.67 20.59
N THR A 26 -6.24 -16.94 21.66
CA THR A 26 -5.79 -15.55 21.55
C THR A 26 -4.43 -15.51 20.83
N ILE A 27 -4.40 -14.82 19.70
CA ILE A 27 -3.21 -14.53 18.90
C ILE A 27 -3.15 -13.01 18.73
N SER A 28 -2.26 -12.36 19.46
CA SER A 28 -2.14 -10.90 19.51
C SER A 28 -0.78 -10.38 19.08
N LYS A 29 0.21 -11.27 18.96
CA LYS A 29 1.58 -10.91 18.62
C LYS A 29 2.04 -11.60 17.34
N ILE A 30 2.91 -10.93 16.60
CA ILE A 30 3.53 -11.44 15.35
C ILE A 30 4.14 -12.82 15.56
N LYS A 31 4.90 -13.02 16.65
CA LYS A 31 5.54 -14.32 16.96
C LYS A 31 4.57 -15.45 17.30
N GLU A 32 3.31 -15.14 17.56
CA GLU A 32 2.26 -16.13 17.88
C GLU A 32 1.54 -16.63 16.62
N ILE A 33 1.81 -16.05 15.46
CA ILE A 33 1.23 -16.47 14.18
C ILE A 33 1.63 -17.94 13.91
N PRO A 34 0.64 -18.83 13.69
CA PRO A 34 0.92 -20.21 13.33
C PRO A 34 1.70 -20.31 12.03
N LEU A 35 2.81 -21.04 12.01
CA LEU A 35 3.72 -21.12 10.85
C LEU A 35 3.05 -21.78 9.64
N GLU A 36 2.04 -22.61 9.84
CA GLU A 36 1.22 -23.22 8.79
C GLU A 36 0.50 -22.18 7.93
N GLU A 37 0.23 -20.97 8.44
CA GLU A 37 -0.36 -19.89 7.64
C GLU A 37 0.58 -19.46 6.51
N PHE A 38 1.88 -19.46 6.78
CA PHE A 38 2.87 -19.16 5.75
C PHE A 38 2.99 -20.29 4.71
N ASP A 39 2.83 -21.55 5.14
CA ASP A 39 2.75 -22.69 4.21
C ASP A 39 1.51 -22.57 3.30
N ILE A 40 0.36 -22.18 3.84
CA ILE A 40 -0.85 -21.94 3.05
C ILE A 40 -0.58 -20.87 1.98
N LEU A 41 -0.05 -19.72 2.35
CA LEU A 41 0.25 -18.63 1.42
C LEU A 41 1.26 -19.05 0.35
N LYS A 42 2.32 -19.79 0.74
CA LYS A 42 3.28 -20.32 -0.22
C LYS A 42 2.67 -21.33 -1.19
N ASN A 43 1.83 -22.22 -0.69
CA ASN A 43 1.18 -23.25 -1.51
C ASN A 43 0.21 -22.65 -2.54
N ILE A 44 -0.44 -21.53 -2.24
CA ILE A 44 -1.25 -20.79 -3.22
C ILE A 44 -0.36 -20.11 -4.28
N GLY A 45 0.94 -19.92 -4.03
CA GLY A 45 1.88 -19.35 -5.00
C GLY A 45 2.28 -17.90 -4.73
N ILE A 46 2.04 -17.39 -3.52
CA ILE A 46 2.46 -16.04 -3.11
C ILE A 46 3.99 -15.96 -3.08
N ASP A 47 4.53 -14.82 -3.52
CA ASP A 47 5.97 -14.52 -3.49
C ASP A 47 6.30 -13.47 -2.41
N TYR A 48 5.45 -12.44 -2.29
CA TYR A 48 5.61 -11.36 -1.33
C TYR A 48 4.37 -11.20 -0.46
N ILE A 49 4.59 -10.95 0.81
CA ILE A 49 3.55 -10.53 1.76
C ILE A 49 3.80 -9.08 2.12
N TRP A 50 2.85 -8.21 1.83
CA TRP A 50 2.85 -6.87 2.40
C TRP A 50 2.07 -6.88 3.71
N MET A 51 2.79 -6.66 4.82
CA MET A 51 2.23 -6.63 6.15
C MET A 51 1.99 -5.18 6.57
N MET A 52 0.77 -4.71 6.38
CA MET A 52 0.35 -3.33 6.68
C MET A 52 0.11 -3.13 8.18
N GLY A 53 0.46 -1.92 8.67
CA GLY A 53 0.10 -1.45 10.01
C GLY A 53 0.97 -1.98 11.15
N VAL A 54 2.25 -2.29 10.87
CA VAL A 54 3.18 -2.83 11.88
C VAL A 54 3.83 -1.76 12.76
N TRP A 55 3.85 -0.48 12.34
CA TRP A 55 4.57 0.58 13.01
C TRP A 55 3.83 1.18 14.21
N LYS A 56 4.55 1.91 15.07
CA LYS A 56 3.96 2.69 16.15
C LYS A 56 3.05 3.77 15.59
N LEU A 57 1.81 3.82 16.09
CA LEU A 57 0.79 4.77 15.67
C LEU A 57 0.62 5.91 16.67
N GLY A 58 0.09 7.04 16.17
CA GLY A 58 -0.28 8.19 16.97
C GLY A 58 -1.50 7.92 17.87
N LYS A 59 -1.46 8.42 19.09
CA LYS A 59 -2.59 8.33 20.02
C LYS A 59 -3.69 9.34 19.68
N ILE A 60 -3.30 10.54 19.23
CA ILE A 60 -4.27 11.58 18.87
C ILE A 60 -5.11 11.14 17.69
N GLY A 61 -4.52 10.52 16.66
CA GLY A 61 -5.28 9.95 15.53
C GLY A 61 -6.29 8.91 15.99
N LEU A 62 -5.88 7.98 16.87
CA LEU A 62 -6.79 6.99 17.45
C LEU A 62 -7.94 7.65 18.24
N GLU A 63 -7.65 8.70 19.04
CA GLU A 63 -8.68 9.42 19.81
C GLU A 63 -9.69 10.14 18.90
N LEU A 64 -9.22 10.67 17.74
CA LEU A 64 -10.09 11.25 16.72
C LEU A 64 -10.97 10.18 16.07
N ASP A 65 -10.39 9.05 15.68
CA ASP A 65 -11.13 7.94 15.05
C ASP A 65 -12.18 7.35 15.99
N GLN A 66 -11.91 7.29 17.29
CA GLN A 66 -12.88 6.82 18.29
C GLN A 66 -14.10 7.73 18.47
N GLN A 67 -14.11 8.92 17.86
CA GLN A 67 -15.26 9.81 17.80
C GLN A 67 -16.14 9.57 16.56
N ASN A 68 -15.64 8.82 15.58
CA ASN A 68 -16.36 8.50 14.37
C ASN A 68 -17.39 7.37 14.59
N ASP A 69 -18.48 7.43 13.84
CA ASP A 69 -19.50 6.39 13.84
C ASP A 69 -19.23 5.35 12.76
N TYR A 70 -18.75 4.18 13.16
CA TYR A 70 -18.50 3.04 12.28
C TYR A 70 -19.69 2.06 12.18
N SER A 71 -20.84 2.37 12.78
CA SER A 71 -22.01 1.45 12.83
C SER A 71 -22.53 1.06 11.44
N LYS A 72 -22.32 1.90 10.43
CA LYS A 72 -22.70 1.60 9.04
C LYS A 72 -21.81 0.53 8.38
N ILE A 73 -20.56 0.42 8.82
CA ILE A 73 -19.56 -0.52 8.30
C ILE A 73 -19.53 -1.77 9.16
N LEU A 74 -19.53 -1.58 10.48
CA LEU A 74 -19.51 -2.62 11.49
C LEU A 74 -20.63 -2.36 12.52
N PRO A 75 -21.85 -2.91 12.35
CA PRO A 75 -23.03 -2.57 13.17
C PRO A 75 -22.87 -2.80 14.66
N ASP A 76 -22.04 -3.76 15.06
CA ASP A 76 -21.71 -4.09 16.45
C ASP A 76 -20.34 -3.54 16.89
N CYS A 77 -19.85 -2.48 16.19
CA CYS A 77 -18.57 -1.85 16.48
C CYS A 77 -18.46 -1.38 17.93
N LYS A 78 -17.38 -1.74 18.57
CA LYS A 78 -17.00 -1.29 19.89
C LYS A 78 -15.76 -0.44 19.84
N LYS A 79 -15.50 0.30 20.91
CA LYS A 79 -14.31 1.18 20.98
C LYS A 79 -13.00 0.42 20.79
N GLU A 80 -12.89 -0.81 21.27
CA GLU A 80 -11.73 -1.68 21.10
C GLU A 80 -11.54 -2.21 19.68
N ASP A 81 -12.56 -2.12 18.83
CA ASP A 81 -12.46 -2.47 17.40
C ASP A 81 -11.77 -1.36 16.59
N ILE A 82 -11.73 -0.13 17.12
CA ILE A 82 -11.12 1.02 16.45
C ILE A 82 -9.63 1.05 16.80
N ILE A 83 -8.77 0.98 15.79
CA ILE A 83 -7.32 0.84 15.93
C ILE A 83 -6.52 2.05 15.43
N GLY A 84 -7.19 3.05 14.86
CA GLY A 84 -6.56 4.22 14.24
C GLY A 84 -5.99 3.94 12.85
N SER A 85 -5.58 5.00 12.15
CA SER A 85 -4.96 4.88 10.83
C SER A 85 -3.62 4.15 10.91
N PRO A 86 -3.39 3.10 10.09
CA PRO A 86 -2.10 2.42 10.01
C PRO A 86 -0.98 3.29 9.42
N PHE A 87 -1.33 4.44 8.85
CA PHE A 87 -0.41 5.39 8.22
C PHE A 87 -0.10 6.61 9.11
N ALA A 88 -0.83 6.82 10.22
CA ALA A 88 -0.50 7.84 11.22
C ALA A 88 0.66 7.37 12.12
N ILE A 89 1.86 7.28 11.54
CA ILE A 89 3.06 6.70 12.16
C ILE A 89 3.79 7.75 13.01
N THR A 90 4.11 7.40 14.26
CA THR A 90 4.97 8.24 15.12
C THR A 90 6.45 7.93 14.91
N GLU A 91 6.80 6.65 14.80
CA GLU A 91 8.16 6.15 14.67
C GLU A 91 8.16 4.81 13.92
N TYR A 92 9.21 4.56 13.13
CA TYR A 92 9.43 3.26 12.48
C TYR A 92 10.05 2.25 13.46
N GLU A 93 9.26 1.92 14.46
CA GLU A 93 9.45 0.86 15.44
C GLU A 93 8.22 -0.03 15.43
N CYS A 94 8.38 -1.33 15.65
CA CYS A 94 7.23 -2.22 15.75
C CYS A 94 6.26 -1.75 16.83
N ASN A 95 4.98 -1.76 16.52
CA ASN A 95 3.96 -1.36 17.48
C ASN A 95 3.92 -2.34 18.67
N PRO A 96 4.07 -1.87 19.92
CA PRO A 96 4.12 -2.74 21.10
C PRO A 96 2.83 -3.54 21.34
N GLU A 97 1.72 -3.14 20.70
CA GLU A 97 0.48 -3.94 20.73
C GLU A 97 0.66 -5.29 20.02
N ILE A 98 1.47 -5.37 18.96
CA ILE A 98 1.63 -6.56 18.12
C ILE A 98 3.01 -7.23 18.24
N GLY A 99 3.98 -6.62 18.92
CA GLY A 99 5.31 -7.17 19.10
C GLY A 99 6.39 -6.12 19.34
N ASP A 100 7.62 -6.48 18.99
CA ASP A 100 8.77 -5.59 18.98
C ASP A 100 9.60 -5.77 17.67
N ASN A 101 10.71 -5.05 17.55
CA ASN A 101 11.56 -5.13 16.35
C ASN A 101 12.17 -6.52 16.11
N ASN A 102 12.39 -7.32 17.18
CA ASN A 102 12.87 -8.70 17.04
C ASN A 102 11.75 -9.59 16.48
N ASP A 103 10.49 -9.32 16.81
CA ASP A 103 9.36 -10.04 16.24
C ASP A 103 9.22 -9.77 14.72
N LEU A 104 9.58 -8.57 14.22
CA LEU A 104 9.66 -8.30 12.77
C LEU A 104 10.81 -9.08 12.10
N LEU A 105 11.98 -9.16 12.74
CA LEU A 105 13.10 -9.95 12.24
C LEU A 105 12.74 -11.44 12.23
N PHE A 106 12.10 -11.93 13.28
CA PHE A 106 11.58 -13.30 13.36
C PHE A 106 10.58 -13.58 12.24
N LEU A 107 9.60 -12.68 12.01
CA LEU A 107 8.65 -12.83 10.91
C LEU A 107 9.37 -12.96 9.57
N LYS A 108 10.31 -12.07 9.28
CA LYS A 108 11.09 -12.09 8.05
C LYS A 108 11.84 -13.42 7.89
N GLU A 109 12.50 -13.92 8.95
CA GLU A 109 13.19 -15.20 8.94
C GLU A 109 12.23 -16.35 8.62
N LYS A 110 11.07 -16.41 9.30
CA LYS A 110 10.08 -17.48 9.08
C LYS A 110 9.48 -17.44 7.67
N LEU A 111 9.28 -16.27 7.11
CA LEU A 111 8.88 -16.13 5.72
C LEU A 111 9.97 -16.62 4.75
N HIS A 112 11.24 -16.30 5.02
CA HIS A 112 12.37 -16.77 4.21
C HIS A 112 12.51 -18.30 4.23
N GLU A 113 12.28 -18.96 5.38
CA GLU A 113 12.26 -20.43 5.48
C GLU A 113 11.24 -21.06 4.53
N LYS A 114 10.17 -20.31 4.18
CA LYS A 114 9.12 -20.72 3.24
C LYS A 114 9.32 -20.16 1.82
N ASN A 115 10.46 -19.53 1.53
CA ASN A 115 10.69 -18.80 0.27
C ASN A 115 9.61 -17.73 -0.02
N LEU A 116 9.14 -17.06 1.02
CA LEU A 116 8.30 -15.87 0.97
C LEU A 116 9.14 -14.64 1.32
N LYS A 117 8.76 -13.47 0.85
CA LYS A 117 9.43 -12.20 1.13
C LYS A 117 8.47 -11.23 1.80
N LEU A 118 9.02 -10.33 2.62
CA LEU A 118 8.27 -9.35 3.41
C LEU A 118 8.39 -7.95 2.82
N ILE A 119 7.25 -7.29 2.61
CA ILE A 119 7.14 -5.86 2.32
C ILE A 119 6.52 -5.16 3.53
N LEU A 120 7.06 -3.99 3.90
CA LEU A 120 6.54 -3.12 4.94
C LEU A 120 6.31 -1.71 4.39
N ASP A 121 5.48 -0.92 5.09
CA ASP A 121 5.18 0.44 4.68
C ASP A 121 6.34 1.40 4.97
N PHE A 122 6.58 2.31 4.03
CA PHE A 122 7.28 3.55 4.23
C PHE A 122 6.33 4.70 3.87
N VAL A 123 5.99 5.53 4.84
CA VAL A 123 5.09 6.68 4.70
C VAL A 123 5.94 7.95 4.60
N PRO A 124 6.32 8.38 3.39
CA PRO A 124 7.26 9.49 3.24
C PRO A 124 6.64 10.85 3.48
N ASN A 125 5.37 11.03 3.19
CA ASN A 125 4.73 12.34 3.08
C ASN A 125 4.45 12.99 4.43
N HIS A 126 4.12 12.20 5.45
CA HIS A 126 3.64 12.71 6.73
C HIS A 126 4.06 11.82 7.92
N SER A 127 3.81 12.31 9.12
CA SER A 127 3.82 11.52 10.35
C SER A 127 2.59 11.83 11.20
N ALA A 128 2.31 11.00 12.21
CA ALA A 128 1.29 11.31 13.19
C ALA A 128 1.52 12.69 13.83
N ILE A 129 0.42 13.38 14.14
CA ILE A 129 0.42 14.72 14.76
C ILE A 129 1.19 14.74 16.09
N ASP A 130 1.17 13.64 16.84
CA ASP A 130 1.85 13.46 18.12
C ASP A 130 3.19 12.72 17.99
N SER A 131 3.79 12.70 16.80
CA SER A 131 5.15 12.22 16.61
C SER A 131 6.12 12.99 17.49
N PRO A 132 7.05 12.32 18.21
CA PRO A 132 8.03 13.00 19.07
C PRO A 132 8.91 13.97 18.27
N PHE A 133 9.09 13.74 16.97
CA PHE A 133 9.89 14.60 16.09
C PHE A 133 9.23 15.95 15.82
N ALA A 134 7.91 16.08 15.90
CA ALA A 134 7.23 17.36 15.80
C ALA A 134 7.70 18.34 16.90
N LYS A 135 8.03 17.83 18.08
CA LYS A 135 8.55 18.62 19.21
C LYS A 135 10.06 18.81 19.16
N SER A 136 10.83 17.75 18.83
CA SER A 136 12.30 17.80 18.88
C SER A 136 12.91 18.47 17.65
N ASN A 137 12.28 18.34 16.50
CA ASN A 137 12.77 18.79 15.18
C ASN A 137 11.65 19.44 14.37
N PRO A 138 11.07 20.56 14.86
CA PRO A 138 9.93 21.20 14.20
C PRO A 138 10.23 21.66 12.77
N GLU A 139 11.50 21.85 12.41
CA GLU A 139 11.97 22.19 11.07
C GLU A 139 11.77 21.04 10.05
N PHE A 140 11.51 19.82 10.51
CA PHE A 140 11.18 18.69 9.62
C PHE A 140 9.82 18.85 8.94
N TYR A 141 8.99 19.77 9.41
CA TYR A 141 7.60 19.87 8.98
C TYR A 141 7.27 21.20 8.32
N ILE A 142 6.27 21.20 7.45
CA ILE A 142 5.63 22.41 6.92
C ILE A 142 4.83 23.04 8.07
N ARG A 143 5.10 24.33 8.36
CA ARG A 143 4.47 25.01 9.48
C ARG A 143 4.13 26.45 9.19
N GLU A 144 3.11 26.97 9.87
CA GLU A 144 2.78 28.38 9.92
C GLU A 144 3.78 29.10 10.83
N THR A 145 4.38 30.16 10.35
CA THR A 145 5.36 30.97 11.06
C THR A 145 4.77 32.23 11.70
N ASN A 146 3.60 32.65 11.23
CA ASN A 146 2.93 33.83 11.76
C ASN A 146 1.99 33.44 12.90
N ILE A 147 2.37 33.77 14.13
CA ILE A 147 1.61 33.49 15.36
C ILE A 147 0.18 34.05 15.31
N ASN A 148 -0.04 35.15 14.61
CA ASN A 148 -1.37 35.76 14.49
C ASN A 148 -2.34 34.92 13.64
N ASN A 149 -1.84 33.99 12.84
CA ASN A 149 -2.64 33.09 12.03
C ASN A 149 -3.06 31.80 12.76
N LEU A 150 -2.54 31.54 13.97
CA LEU A 150 -2.76 30.29 14.70
C LEU A 150 -4.17 30.11 15.30
N ASN A 151 -5.16 30.83 14.85
CA ASN A 151 -6.53 30.72 15.33
C ASN A 151 -7.35 29.72 14.50
N ASN A 152 -7.69 28.57 15.10
CA ASN A 152 -8.68 27.57 14.64
C ASN A 152 -8.76 27.35 13.13
N SER A 153 -7.66 26.92 12.53
CA SER A 153 -7.66 26.57 11.11
C SER A 153 -7.93 25.08 10.92
N LYS A 154 -8.73 24.72 9.91
CA LYS A 154 -8.87 23.33 9.45
C LYS A 154 -7.64 22.80 8.68
N PHE A 155 -6.62 23.64 8.48
CA PHE A 155 -5.45 23.31 7.66
C PHE A 155 -4.19 23.04 8.46
N TYR A 156 -4.15 23.41 9.74
CA TYR A 156 -2.99 23.21 10.61
C TYR A 156 -3.38 23.10 12.08
N THR A 157 -2.47 22.51 12.87
CA THR A 157 -2.62 22.32 14.31
C THR A 157 -2.58 23.65 15.07
N THR A 158 -3.01 23.66 16.32
CA THR A 158 -2.88 24.81 17.22
C THR A 158 -1.43 25.23 17.47
N THR A 159 -0.46 24.34 17.19
CA THR A 159 0.98 24.60 17.27
C THR A 159 1.58 25.02 15.92
N GLY A 160 0.76 25.13 14.87
CA GLY A 160 1.14 25.67 13.57
C GLY A 160 1.67 24.66 12.56
N PHE A 161 1.70 23.37 12.85
CA PHE A 161 2.06 22.35 11.85
C PHE A 161 0.90 22.15 10.87
N TYR A 162 1.18 22.22 9.57
CA TYR A 162 0.17 21.92 8.56
C TYR A 162 -0.18 20.46 8.55
N PHE A 163 -1.49 20.18 8.51
CA PHE A 163 -1.98 18.83 8.26
C PHE A 163 -1.58 18.38 6.86
N ASP A 164 -1.35 17.09 6.72
CA ASP A 164 -1.13 16.50 5.41
C ASP A 164 -2.32 16.73 4.50
N LYS A 165 -2.06 16.96 3.24
CA LYS A 165 -3.07 17.06 2.19
C LYS A 165 -2.50 16.63 0.84
N ASP A 166 -3.40 16.14 0.01
CA ASP A 166 -3.18 15.97 -1.41
C ASP A 166 -3.99 16.98 -2.24
N PRO A 167 -3.90 16.96 -3.57
CA PRO A 167 -4.69 17.83 -4.41
C PRO A 167 -6.20 17.54 -4.47
N TYR A 168 -6.67 16.42 -3.92
CA TYR A 168 -8.00 15.86 -4.16
C TYR A 168 -8.93 15.91 -2.94
N PHE A 169 -8.37 15.81 -1.72
CA PHE A 169 -9.14 15.70 -0.48
C PHE A 169 -8.87 16.85 0.50
N ASP A 170 -9.76 17.03 1.45
CA ASP A 170 -9.53 17.90 2.60
C ASP A 170 -8.36 17.33 3.44
N PRO A 171 -7.62 18.19 4.16
CA PRO A 171 -6.49 17.74 4.99
C PRO A 171 -6.89 16.71 6.04
N TRP A 172 -6.01 15.72 6.29
CA TRP A 172 -6.19 14.70 7.32
C TRP A 172 -5.70 15.22 8.68
N PRO A 173 -6.61 15.35 9.68
CA PRO A 173 -6.29 16.02 10.95
C PRO A 173 -5.46 15.17 11.93
N ASP A 174 -5.17 13.93 11.63
CA ASP A 174 -4.39 12.99 12.42
C ASP A 174 -2.89 12.96 12.07
N VAL A 175 -2.51 13.61 10.95
CA VAL A 175 -1.13 13.61 10.42
C VAL A 175 -0.65 15.01 10.03
N ILE A 176 0.66 15.22 10.08
CA ILE A 176 1.34 16.48 9.74
C ILE A 176 2.39 16.29 8.65
N GLN A 177 2.46 17.27 7.76
CA GLN A 177 3.25 17.25 6.54
C GLN A 177 4.75 17.43 6.78
N PHE A 178 5.58 16.51 6.31
CA PHE A 178 7.02 16.69 6.24
C PHE A 178 7.42 17.75 5.20
N ASN A 179 8.54 18.45 5.48
CA ASN A 179 9.12 19.46 4.59
C ASN A 179 10.30 18.89 3.81
N TYR A 180 10.05 18.35 2.63
CA TYR A 180 11.10 17.81 1.75
C TYR A 180 12.04 18.86 1.13
N PHE A 181 11.82 20.15 1.42
CA PHE A 181 12.73 21.22 1.02
C PHE A 181 13.66 21.63 2.18
N ASN A 182 13.73 20.81 3.21
CA ASN A 182 14.71 20.90 4.29
C ASN A 182 15.66 19.69 4.21
N GLU A 183 16.96 19.95 4.13
CA GLU A 183 18.00 18.91 4.00
C GLU A 183 18.02 17.93 5.18
N ASN A 184 17.74 18.41 6.40
CA ASN A 184 17.67 17.56 7.59
C ASN A 184 16.47 16.58 7.53
N THR A 185 15.35 17.02 6.95
CA THR A 185 14.17 16.14 6.71
C THR A 185 14.52 15.05 5.70
N ILE A 186 15.17 15.40 4.60
CA ILE A 186 15.64 14.46 3.58
C ILE A 186 16.54 13.39 4.21
N GLU A 187 17.55 13.80 4.97
CA GLU A 187 18.47 12.87 5.63
C GLU A 187 17.77 12.02 6.70
N PHE A 188 16.87 12.60 7.49
CA PHE A 188 16.07 11.87 8.46
C PHE A 188 15.21 10.77 7.80
N MET A 189 14.52 11.10 6.72
CA MET A 189 13.67 10.14 6.00
C MET A 189 14.48 9.09 5.25
N LYS A 190 15.65 9.46 4.73
CA LYS A 190 16.64 8.51 4.16
C LYS A 190 17.06 7.47 5.20
N ASN A 191 17.41 7.91 6.40
CA ASN A 191 17.83 7.03 7.48
C ASN A 191 16.69 6.11 7.95
N ASN A 192 15.45 6.61 8.00
CA ASN A 192 14.27 5.80 8.30
C ASN A 192 14.03 4.74 7.22
N LEU A 193 14.14 5.09 5.94
CA LEU A 193 14.00 4.12 4.85
C LEU A 193 15.04 2.99 4.95
N ILE A 194 16.31 3.34 5.20
CA ILE A 194 17.38 2.35 5.39
C ILE A 194 17.09 1.47 6.62
N LYS A 195 16.60 2.06 7.72
CA LYS A 195 16.19 1.33 8.93
C LYS A 195 15.11 0.30 8.64
N ILE A 196 14.05 0.69 7.93
CA ILE A 196 12.94 -0.21 7.55
C ILE A 196 13.45 -1.39 6.72
N LEU A 197 14.35 -1.15 5.76
CA LEU A 197 14.91 -2.17 4.88
C LEU A 197 15.73 -3.24 5.62
N ASN A 198 16.14 -3.03 6.87
CA ASN A 198 16.72 -4.09 7.69
C ASN A 198 15.67 -5.13 8.11
N PHE A 199 14.41 -4.70 8.31
CA PHE A 199 13.32 -5.57 8.75
C PHE A 199 12.59 -6.30 7.61
N CYS A 200 12.75 -5.88 6.36
CA CYS A 200 11.96 -6.40 5.24
C CYS A 200 12.80 -6.61 3.97
N ASP A 201 12.18 -7.12 2.93
CA ASP A 201 12.76 -7.36 1.60
C ASP A 201 12.39 -6.28 0.60
N GLY A 202 11.47 -5.42 0.96
CA GLY A 202 11.05 -4.29 0.17
C GLY A 202 10.11 -3.39 0.94
N VAL A 203 9.78 -2.25 0.34
CA VAL A 203 8.86 -1.27 0.92
C VAL A 203 7.73 -0.93 -0.04
N ARG A 204 6.54 -0.78 0.50
CA ARG A 204 5.45 -0.05 -0.15
C ARG A 204 5.53 1.40 0.32
N CYS A 205 5.75 2.29 -0.63
CA CYS A 205 5.88 3.72 -0.38
C CYS A 205 4.53 4.40 -0.55
N ASP A 206 3.97 4.85 0.56
CA ASP A 206 2.69 5.53 0.65
C ASP A 206 2.73 6.84 -0.13
N MET A 207 1.73 7.07 -1.00
CA MET A 207 1.55 8.30 -1.79
C MET A 207 2.86 8.87 -2.36
N ALA A 208 3.70 7.99 -2.92
CA ALA A 208 5.09 8.28 -3.29
C ALA A 208 5.27 9.50 -4.20
N HIS A 209 4.28 9.84 -4.99
CA HIS A 209 4.33 10.97 -5.92
C HIS A 209 4.20 12.34 -5.24
N LEU A 210 3.62 12.41 -4.02
CA LEU A 210 3.37 13.70 -3.34
C LEU A 210 4.65 14.43 -2.96
N ILE A 211 5.75 13.70 -2.78
CA ILE A 211 7.06 14.27 -2.46
C ILE A 211 7.96 14.53 -3.67
N LEU A 212 7.48 14.28 -4.89
CA LEU A 212 8.17 14.74 -6.10
C LEU A 212 8.23 16.28 -6.08
N ASN A 213 9.38 16.86 -6.37
CA ASN A 213 9.62 18.29 -6.25
C ASN A 213 8.53 19.14 -6.94
N GLU A 214 8.11 18.78 -8.15
CA GLU A 214 7.09 19.50 -8.89
C GLU A 214 5.70 19.43 -8.22
N ILE A 215 5.33 18.26 -7.68
CA ILE A 215 4.04 18.07 -6.99
C ILE A 215 4.08 18.77 -5.64
N PHE A 216 5.20 18.64 -4.91
CA PHE A 216 5.41 19.28 -3.62
C PHE A 216 5.34 20.81 -3.73
N ILE A 217 5.98 21.41 -4.73
CA ILE A 217 5.87 22.84 -5.03
C ILE A 217 4.43 23.23 -5.31
N LYS A 218 3.75 22.50 -6.20
CA LYS A 218 2.36 22.79 -6.56
C LYS A 218 1.44 22.81 -5.33
N THR A 219 1.69 21.93 -4.38
CA THR A 219 0.87 21.79 -3.17
C THR A 219 1.22 22.82 -2.10
N TRP A 220 2.52 23.13 -1.91
CA TRP A 220 3.05 23.84 -0.74
C TRP A 220 3.76 25.17 -1.07
N ASN A 221 3.70 25.70 -2.30
CA ASN A 221 4.48 26.87 -2.75
C ASN A 221 4.45 28.02 -1.75
N LYS A 222 3.27 28.44 -1.30
CA LYS A 222 3.09 29.57 -0.38
C LYS A 222 3.79 29.32 0.97
N GLN A 223 3.70 28.13 1.50
CA GLN A 223 4.33 27.75 2.77
C GLN A 223 5.83 27.67 2.63
N LEU A 224 6.33 27.13 1.51
CA LEU A 224 7.75 27.05 1.22
C LEU A 224 8.39 28.46 1.07
N GLU A 225 7.71 29.40 0.43
CA GLU A 225 8.11 30.81 0.35
C GLU A 225 8.20 31.44 1.75
N ASN A 226 7.18 31.25 2.60
CA ASN A 226 7.17 31.76 3.98
C ASN A 226 8.30 31.16 4.85
N LEU A 227 8.69 29.92 4.58
CA LEU A 227 9.78 29.23 5.25
C LEU A 227 11.16 29.52 4.64
N ASN A 228 11.22 30.32 3.56
CA ASN A 228 12.43 30.59 2.76
C ASN A 228 13.16 29.31 2.31
N CYS A 229 12.40 28.27 1.97
CA CYS A 229 12.94 27.00 1.51
C CYS A 229 13.51 27.12 0.08
N LYS A 230 14.60 26.42 -0.17
CA LYS A 230 15.17 26.28 -1.51
C LYS A 230 14.71 24.96 -2.14
N ILE A 231 14.42 25.02 -3.42
CA ILE A 231 14.08 23.80 -4.18
C ILE A 231 15.29 22.84 -4.18
N PRO A 232 15.13 21.59 -3.73
CA PRO A 232 16.20 20.59 -3.81
C PRO A 232 16.66 20.39 -5.25
N LYS A 233 17.96 20.17 -5.44
CA LYS A 233 18.54 19.91 -6.76
C LYS A 233 18.08 18.57 -7.32
N ASN A 234 17.95 17.56 -6.45
CA ASN A 234 17.63 16.19 -6.80
C ASN A 234 16.25 15.80 -6.23
N GLU A 235 15.62 14.81 -6.82
CA GLU A 235 14.44 14.18 -6.25
C GLU A 235 14.83 13.28 -5.07
N PHE A 236 14.01 13.24 -4.02
CA PHE A 236 14.26 12.35 -2.87
C PHE A 236 14.44 10.89 -3.32
N TRP A 237 13.64 10.45 -4.27
CA TRP A 237 13.63 9.05 -4.73
C TRP A 237 14.88 8.61 -5.49
N GLU A 238 15.80 9.52 -5.86
CA GLU A 238 17.11 9.12 -6.43
C GLU A 238 17.91 8.23 -5.47
N ILE A 239 17.60 8.27 -4.17
CA ILE A 239 18.17 7.36 -3.16
C ILE A 239 17.93 5.88 -3.47
N ILE A 240 16.86 5.53 -4.18
CA ILE A 240 16.58 4.13 -4.54
C ILE A 240 17.73 3.55 -5.34
N LYS A 241 18.30 4.33 -6.26
CA LYS A 241 19.46 3.90 -7.07
C LYS A 241 20.68 3.64 -6.20
N GLU A 242 20.92 4.50 -5.20
CA GLU A 242 22.02 4.32 -4.23
C GLU A 242 21.80 3.06 -3.37
N ILE A 243 20.58 2.86 -2.89
CA ILE A 243 20.20 1.68 -2.09
C ILE A 243 20.38 0.41 -2.90
N LYS A 244 19.94 0.38 -4.16
CA LYS A 244 20.04 -0.80 -5.03
C LYS A 244 21.46 -1.19 -5.39
N ILE A 245 22.41 -0.26 -5.39
CA ILE A 245 23.84 -0.60 -5.53
C ILE A 245 24.28 -1.51 -4.36
N LYS A 246 23.84 -1.21 -3.14
CA LYS A 246 24.22 -1.96 -1.94
C LYS A 246 23.30 -3.18 -1.67
N TYR A 247 22.03 -3.05 -2.01
CA TYR A 247 20.97 -4.02 -1.75
C TYR A 247 20.12 -4.24 -3.02
N PRO A 248 20.65 -4.92 -4.05
CA PRO A 248 19.99 -5.04 -5.36
C PRO A 248 18.66 -5.78 -5.33
N ASP A 249 18.44 -6.65 -4.32
CA ASP A 249 17.24 -7.47 -4.19
C ASP A 249 16.09 -6.78 -3.43
N LYS A 250 16.30 -5.55 -2.94
CA LYS A 250 15.23 -4.81 -2.27
C LYS A 250 14.21 -4.28 -3.28
N LEU A 251 12.94 -4.54 -3.00
CA LEU A 251 11.83 -4.12 -3.85
C LEU A 251 11.24 -2.79 -3.38
N PHE A 252 10.94 -1.91 -4.34
CA PHE A 252 10.26 -0.64 -4.11
C PHE A 252 8.94 -0.62 -4.88
N LEU A 253 7.83 -0.59 -4.16
CA LEU A 253 6.47 -0.47 -4.68
C LEU A 253 5.92 0.91 -4.36
N ALA A 254 5.55 1.69 -5.36
CA ALA A 254 4.97 3.01 -5.19
C ALA A 254 3.44 2.97 -5.21
N GLU A 255 2.83 3.59 -4.22
CA GLU A 255 1.46 4.04 -4.38
C GLU A 255 1.44 5.34 -5.17
N VAL A 256 0.72 5.32 -6.28
CA VAL A 256 0.53 6.44 -7.20
C VAL A 256 -0.69 6.14 -8.09
N TYR A 257 -1.44 7.16 -8.46
CA TYR A 257 -2.71 6.96 -9.17
C TYR A 257 -2.68 7.45 -10.62
N GLU A 258 -1.68 8.23 -11.01
CA GLU A 258 -1.54 8.80 -12.35
C GLU A 258 -0.38 8.14 -13.12
N ASP A 259 -0.65 7.61 -14.30
CA ASP A 259 0.33 6.85 -15.10
C ASP A 259 1.56 7.67 -15.53
N ASN A 260 1.39 8.98 -15.78
CA ASN A 260 2.53 9.87 -16.07
C ASN A 260 3.49 10.01 -14.88
N LEU A 261 2.96 10.03 -13.66
CA LEU A 261 3.75 10.06 -12.42
C LEU A 261 4.36 8.68 -12.15
N SER A 262 3.64 7.59 -12.47
CA SER A 262 4.18 6.23 -12.41
C SER A 262 5.44 6.09 -13.25
N GLN A 263 5.42 6.59 -14.49
CA GLN A 263 6.60 6.54 -15.37
C GLN A 263 7.79 7.33 -14.79
N LYS A 264 7.52 8.48 -14.16
CA LYS A 264 8.57 9.26 -13.48
C LYS A 264 9.17 8.49 -12.30
N LEU A 265 8.35 7.85 -11.46
CA LEU A 265 8.80 7.05 -10.34
C LEU A 265 9.59 5.80 -10.79
N ILE A 266 9.15 5.12 -11.85
CA ILE A 266 9.89 4.01 -12.47
C ILE A 266 11.30 4.48 -12.91
N ASN A 267 11.40 5.63 -13.55
CA ASN A 267 12.68 6.21 -13.98
C ASN A 267 13.58 6.58 -12.78
N LEU A 268 13.00 6.88 -11.61
CA LEU A 268 13.72 7.13 -10.37
C LEU A 268 14.19 5.85 -9.66
N GLY A 269 13.70 4.68 -10.07
CA GLY A 269 14.20 3.39 -9.61
C GLY A 269 13.19 2.49 -8.92
N PHE A 270 11.92 2.87 -8.87
CA PHE A 270 10.86 1.99 -8.39
C PHE A 270 10.74 0.75 -9.28
N ASP A 271 10.53 -0.40 -8.67
CA ASP A 271 10.31 -1.66 -9.39
C ASP A 271 8.88 -1.74 -9.91
N TYR A 272 7.93 -1.30 -9.10
CA TYR A 272 6.51 -1.31 -9.43
C TYR A 272 5.80 -0.07 -8.91
N CYS A 273 4.78 0.38 -9.68
CA CYS A 273 3.83 1.41 -9.31
C CYS A 273 2.41 0.83 -9.35
N TYR A 274 1.49 1.34 -8.53
CA TYR A 274 0.08 0.93 -8.62
C TYR A 274 -0.49 1.21 -10.01
N ASN A 275 -1.29 0.29 -10.53
CA ASN A 275 -2.05 0.48 -11.78
C ASN A 275 -3.53 0.72 -11.50
N LYS A 276 -3.83 1.85 -10.88
CA LYS A 276 -5.22 2.25 -10.58
C LYS A 276 -6.02 2.52 -11.86
N GLU A 277 -5.37 3.06 -12.91
CA GLU A 277 -6.05 3.35 -14.17
C GLU A 277 -6.61 2.08 -14.81
N LEU A 278 -5.90 0.95 -14.75
CA LEU A 278 -6.45 -0.32 -15.23
C LEU A 278 -7.68 -0.75 -14.43
N LEU A 279 -7.66 -0.61 -13.09
CA LEU A 279 -8.84 -0.91 -12.27
C LEU A 279 -10.05 -0.09 -12.71
N ASP A 280 -9.87 1.22 -12.91
CA ASP A 280 -10.95 2.09 -13.36
C ASP A 280 -11.49 1.67 -14.74
N LYS A 281 -10.60 1.35 -15.70
CA LYS A 281 -11.00 0.85 -17.02
C LYS A 281 -11.76 -0.47 -16.94
N LEU A 282 -11.32 -1.40 -16.05
CA LEU A 282 -12.01 -2.66 -15.83
C LEU A 282 -13.44 -2.47 -15.30
N MET A 283 -13.67 -1.44 -14.50
CA MET A 283 -15.02 -1.11 -14.02
C MET A 283 -15.90 -0.49 -15.12
N TYR A 284 -15.32 0.27 -16.05
CA TYR A 284 -16.07 0.87 -17.16
C TYR A 284 -16.48 -0.16 -18.22
N GLY A 285 -15.55 -1.03 -18.65
CA GLY A 285 -15.90 -2.09 -19.60
C GLY A 285 -14.76 -2.53 -20.53
N PRO A 286 -15.04 -3.52 -21.40
CA PRO A 286 -14.00 -4.15 -22.21
C PRO A 286 -13.37 -3.22 -23.27
N ASN A 287 -14.11 -2.25 -23.78
CA ASN A 287 -13.57 -1.33 -24.80
C ASN A 287 -12.48 -0.44 -24.20
N GLU A 288 -12.73 0.13 -23.03
CA GLU A 288 -11.77 0.98 -22.30
C GLU A 288 -10.53 0.20 -21.89
N VAL A 289 -10.71 -1.06 -21.48
CA VAL A 289 -9.58 -1.98 -21.18
C VAL A 289 -8.76 -2.24 -22.43
N ASN A 290 -9.41 -2.54 -23.54
CA ASN A 290 -8.75 -2.83 -24.80
C ASN A 290 -7.96 -1.62 -25.31
N GLU A 291 -8.57 -0.42 -25.30
CA GLU A 291 -7.88 0.83 -25.66
C GLU A 291 -6.68 1.09 -24.76
N TYR A 292 -6.83 0.93 -23.45
CA TYR A 292 -5.76 1.11 -22.48
C TYR A 292 -4.58 0.17 -22.73
N ILE A 293 -4.85 -1.12 -22.95
CA ILE A 293 -3.81 -2.12 -23.23
C ILE A 293 -3.08 -1.83 -24.55
N HIS A 294 -3.80 -1.38 -25.59
CA HIS A 294 -3.19 -1.01 -26.86
C HIS A 294 -2.35 0.28 -26.79
N TYR A 295 -2.78 1.24 -25.95
CA TYR A 295 -2.07 2.51 -25.79
C TYR A 295 -0.77 2.37 -25.01
N LYS A 296 -0.75 1.50 -24.00
CA LYS A 296 0.44 1.25 -23.17
C LYS A 296 1.34 0.20 -23.82
N ASN A 297 2.64 0.34 -23.61
CA ASN A 297 3.61 -0.65 -24.07
C ASN A 297 3.87 -1.73 -23.01
N GLU A 298 4.43 -2.84 -23.47
CA GLU A 298 4.77 -3.98 -22.60
C GLU A 298 5.74 -3.57 -21.47
N ASN A 299 6.68 -2.67 -21.73
CA ASN A 299 7.61 -2.22 -20.71
C ASN A 299 6.93 -1.51 -19.54
N PHE A 300 5.86 -0.74 -19.81
CA PHE A 300 5.05 -0.14 -18.75
C PHE A 300 4.39 -1.20 -17.88
N PHE A 301 3.72 -2.18 -18.51
CA PHE A 301 3.04 -3.25 -17.77
C PHE A 301 3.99 -4.07 -16.89
N ASN A 302 5.24 -4.23 -17.30
CA ASN A 302 6.25 -4.93 -16.52
C ASN A 302 6.63 -4.23 -15.20
N HIS A 303 6.34 -2.94 -15.05
CA HIS A 303 6.71 -2.10 -13.91
C HIS A 303 5.50 -1.58 -13.12
N VAL A 304 4.34 -2.22 -13.27
CA VAL A 304 3.15 -1.84 -12.49
C VAL A 304 2.58 -3.03 -11.74
N ALA A 305 1.89 -2.73 -10.63
CA ALA A 305 1.18 -3.71 -9.81
C ALA A 305 -0.31 -3.64 -10.14
N HIS A 306 -0.88 -4.74 -10.59
CA HIS A 306 -2.27 -4.86 -11.01
C HIS A 306 -3.12 -5.42 -9.90
N PHE A 307 -4.21 -4.74 -9.58
CA PHE A 307 -5.17 -5.15 -8.56
C PHE A 307 -6.59 -4.79 -8.97
N ILE A 308 -7.56 -5.47 -8.39
CA ILE A 308 -8.99 -5.18 -8.54
C ILE A 308 -9.63 -4.72 -7.24
N GLU A 309 -8.91 -4.82 -6.14
CA GLU A 309 -9.21 -4.28 -4.82
C GLU A 309 -7.92 -4.18 -4.01
N ASN A 310 -7.90 -3.29 -3.02
CA ASN A 310 -6.88 -3.17 -2.00
C ASN A 310 -7.54 -2.65 -0.71
N HIS A 311 -6.75 -2.21 0.29
CA HIS A 311 -7.28 -1.67 1.54
C HIS A 311 -8.09 -0.37 1.36
N ASP A 312 -7.80 0.44 0.33
CA ASP A 312 -8.49 1.72 0.06
C ASP A 312 -9.73 1.54 -0.82
N GLU A 313 -9.70 0.58 -1.73
CA GLU A 313 -10.79 0.34 -2.66
C GLU A 313 -11.92 -0.48 -2.01
N ASN A 314 -13.11 -0.38 -2.55
CA ASN A 314 -14.15 -1.33 -2.21
C ASN A 314 -13.79 -2.74 -2.71
N ARG A 315 -14.39 -3.77 -2.09
CA ARG A 315 -14.25 -5.14 -2.56
C ARG A 315 -14.66 -5.26 -4.02
N ALA A 316 -13.92 -6.04 -4.80
CA ALA A 316 -14.15 -6.20 -6.23
C ALA A 316 -15.58 -6.66 -6.55
N ILE A 317 -16.12 -7.62 -5.80
CA ILE A 317 -17.50 -8.08 -6.00
C ILE A 317 -18.53 -6.96 -5.79
N PHE A 318 -18.27 -6.04 -4.86
CA PHE A 318 -19.11 -4.86 -4.65
C PHE A 318 -19.00 -3.90 -5.85
N ASN A 319 -17.77 -3.54 -6.27
CA ASN A 319 -17.53 -2.60 -7.35
C ASN A 319 -18.08 -3.11 -8.71
N PHE A 320 -17.81 -4.35 -9.04
CA PHE A 320 -18.27 -4.94 -10.30
C PHE A 320 -19.76 -5.34 -10.24
N ASN A 321 -20.34 -5.45 -9.05
CA ASN A 321 -21.71 -5.90 -8.79
C ASN A 321 -22.07 -7.21 -9.54
N ASN A 322 -21.07 -8.01 -9.87
CA ASN A 322 -21.19 -9.28 -10.61
C ASN A 322 -19.95 -10.13 -10.40
N ILE A 323 -20.12 -11.36 -9.99
CA ILE A 323 -19.03 -12.30 -9.69
C ILE A 323 -18.22 -12.62 -10.95
N ASP A 324 -18.86 -12.87 -12.07
CA ASP A 324 -18.17 -13.23 -13.31
C ASP A 324 -17.33 -12.08 -13.85
N LYS A 325 -17.84 -10.83 -13.75
CA LYS A 325 -17.07 -9.63 -14.12
C LYS A 325 -15.86 -9.46 -13.19
N SER A 326 -16.06 -9.62 -11.88
CA SER A 326 -14.98 -9.54 -10.89
C SER A 326 -13.91 -10.60 -11.17
N ASN A 327 -14.33 -11.85 -11.43
CA ASN A 327 -13.41 -12.94 -11.74
C ASN A 327 -12.68 -12.70 -13.07
N CYS A 328 -13.36 -12.19 -14.10
CA CYS A 328 -12.74 -11.82 -15.36
C CYS A 328 -11.67 -10.72 -15.16
N ALA A 329 -11.99 -9.67 -14.40
CA ALA A 329 -11.05 -8.62 -14.06
C ALA A 329 -9.83 -9.16 -13.29
N GLY A 330 -10.05 -10.07 -12.33
CA GLY A 330 -8.97 -10.77 -11.62
C GLY A 330 -8.08 -11.60 -12.55
N CYS A 331 -8.67 -12.28 -13.53
CA CYS A 331 -7.92 -13.02 -14.56
C CYS A 331 -7.04 -12.07 -15.39
N ILE A 332 -7.58 -10.94 -15.83
CA ILE A 332 -6.85 -9.93 -16.59
C ILE A 332 -5.63 -9.44 -15.79
N CYS A 333 -5.84 -8.98 -14.55
CA CYS A 333 -4.76 -8.51 -13.69
C CYS A 333 -3.69 -9.59 -13.44
N ALA A 334 -4.08 -10.85 -13.36
CA ALA A 334 -3.15 -11.96 -13.11
C ALA A 334 -2.35 -12.41 -14.34
N THR A 335 -2.70 -11.94 -15.55
CA THR A 335 -2.13 -12.45 -16.80
C THR A 335 -1.56 -11.40 -17.74
N ILE A 336 -1.65 -10.10 -17.38
CA ILE A 336 -1.19 -9.00 -18.23
C ILE A 336 0.30 -8.69 -18.11
N GLY A 337 1.01 -9.29 -17.15
CA GLY A 337 2.40 -8.96 -16.81
C GLY A 337 2.50 -8.13 -15.55
N GLY A 338 3.70 -7.67 -15.18
CA GLY A 338 3.90 -6.90 -13.97
C GLY A 338 3.70 -7.67 -12.66
N MET A 339 3.56 -6.94 -11.56
CA MET A 339 3.24 -7.52 -10.26
C MET A 339 1.75 -7.82 -10.16
N ILE A 340 1.40 -9.02 -9.72
CA ILE A 340 0.01 -9.41 -9.45
C ILE A 340 -0.24 -9.10 -7.97
N PHE A 341 -1.20 -8.23 -7.69
CA PHE A 341 -1.47 -7.78 -6.34
C PHE A 341 -2.87 -8.22 -5.88
N PHE A 342 -2.91 -9.04 -4.85
CA PHE A 342 -4.14 -9.52 -4.21
C PHE A 342 -4.30 -8.94 -2.81
N ASN A 343 -5.51 -8.50 -2.50
CA ASN A 343 -5.90 -8.06 -1.17
C ASN A 343 -6.28 -9.25 -0.27
N HIS A 344 -6.10 -9.10 1.03
CA HIS A 344 -6.49 -10.09 2.03
C HIS A 344 -7.95 -10.51 1.87
N ASN A 345 -8.18 -11.84 1.85
CA ASN A 345 -9.50 -12.45 1.66
C ASN A 345 -10.19 -12.18 0.29
N GLN A 346 -9.51 -11.57 -0.70
CA GLN A 346 -10.06 -11.41 -2.05
C GLN A 346 -10.54 -12.75 -2.63
N PHE A 347 -9.79 -13.83 -2.39
CA PHE A 347 -10.10 -15.19 -2.88
C PHE A 347 -11.39 -15.76 -2.32
N LYS A 348 -11.86 -15.25 -1.17
CA LYS A 348 -13.11 -15.64 -0.53
C LYS A 348 -14.35 -14.96 -1.14
N GLY A 349 -14.14 -13.94 -1.95
CA GLY A 349 -15.21 -13.23 -2.61
C GLY A 349 -16.11 -12.43 -1.68
N PHE A 350 -15.51 -11.79 -0.66
CA PHE A 350 -16.22 -10.92 0.26
C PHE A 350 -16.68 -9.62 -0.41
N LYS A 351 -17.82 -9.09 0.04
CA LYS A 351 -18.40 -7.82 -0.42
C LYS A 351 -18.16 -6.68 0.55
N ASN A 352 -18.03 -7.00 1.84
CA ASN A 352 -17.84 -5.98 2.87
C ASN A 352 -16.37 -5.58 2.93
N LYS A 353 -16.11 -4.28 2.74
CA LYS A 353 -14.76 -3.73 2.92
C LYS A 353 -14.37 -3.84 4.39
N LEU A 354 -13.13 -4.25 4.64
CA LEU A 354 -12.49 -4.03 5.92
C LEU A 354 -11.97 -2.58 5.93
N ASP A 355 -12.52 -1.76 6.81
CA ASP A 355 -12.00 -0.40 7.00
C ASP A 355 -10.64 -0.46 7.69
N VAL A 356 -9.69 0.36 7.21
CA VAL A 356 -8.30 0.36 7.72
C VAL A 356 -8.18 0.77 9.18
N HIS A 357 -9.17 1.50 9.71
CA HIS A 357 -9.25 1.93 11.11
C HIS A 357 -9.85 0.87 12.04
N LEU A 358 -10.30 -0.28 11.48
CA LEU A 358 -11.00 -1.31 12.25
C LEU A 358 -10.17 -2.60 12.38
N ARG A 359 -10.23 -3.21 13.56
CA ARG A 359 -9.61 -4.50 13.89
C ARG A 359 -10.26 -5.69 13.20
N ARG A 360 -11.52 -5.55 12.76
CA ARG A 360 -12.30 -6.63 12.15
C ARG A 360 -13.35 -6.09 11.19
N ALA A 361 -13.74 -6.91 10.25
CA ALA A 361 -14.92 -6.70 9.41
C ALA A 361 -16.11 -7.49 9.96
N ASN A 362 -17.29 -7.26 9.39
CA ASN A 362 -18.43 -8.14 9.61
C ASN A 362 -18.09 -9.56 9.12
N ASP A 363 -18.60 -10.55 9.86
CA ASP A 363 -18.53 -11.93 9.41
C ASP A 363 -19.30 -12.09 8.10
N GLU A 364 -18.66 -12.67 7.12
CA GLU A 364 -19.23 -12.92 5.80
C GLU A 364 -18.93 -14.34 5.35
N LYS A 365 -19.93 -14.99 4.74
CA LYS A 365 -19.75 -16.32 4.20
C LYS A 365 -18.93 -16.27 2.91
N GLU A 366 -17.96 -17.18 2.77
CA GLU A 366 -17.17 -17.34 1.57
C GLU A 366 -18.06 -17.65 0.36
N ASN A 367 -17.74 -17.05 -0.78
CA ASN A 367 -18.39 -17.31 -2.04
C ASN A 367 -17.72 -18.48 -2.76
N GLU A 368 -18.37 -19.62 -2.79
CA GLU A 368 -17.82 -20.86 -3.36
C GLU A 368 -17.37 -20.70 -4.84
N THR A 369 -18.10 -19.91 -5.63
CA THR A 369 -17.74 -19.65 -7.04
C THR A 369 -16.41 -18.90 -7.14
N CYS A 370 -16.20 -17.88 -6.28
CA CYS A 370 -14.94 -17.15 -6.22
C CYS A 370 -13.80 -18.03 -5.73
N VAL A 371 -14.01 -18.80 -4.67
CA VAL A 371 -12.99 -19.72 -4.14
C VAL A 371 -12.55 -20.72 -5.21
N GLN A 372 -13.49 -21.35 -5.91
CA GLN A 372 -13.19 -22.29 -7.00
C GLN A 372 -12.45 -21.62 -8.16
N PHE A 373 -12.87 -20.40 -8.53
CA PHE A 373 -12.22 -19.62 -9.58
C PHE A 373 -10.77 -19.30 -9.21
N TYR A 374 -10.53 -18.71 -8.04
CA TYR A 374 -9.18 -18.32 -7.63
C TYR A 374 -8.26 -19.53 -7.41
N ASN A 375 -8.78 -20.67 -6.92
CA ASN A 375 -7.98 -21.89 -6.83
C ASN A 375 -7.46 -22.31 -8.23
N LYS A 376 -8.35 -22.31 -9.25
CA LYS A 376 -7.95 -22.62 -10.63
C LYS A 376 -7.00 -21.58 -11.21
N LEU A 377 -7.27 -20.29 -10.99
CA LEU A 377 -6.41 -19.19 -11.47
C LEU A 377 -5.01 -19.32 -10.90
N MET A 378 -4.90 -19.51 -9.59
CA MET A 378 -3.61 -19.65 -8.90
C MET A 378 -2.85 -20.88 -9.38
N ASP A 379 -3.54 -22.00 -9.64
CA ASP A 379 -2.91 -23.20 -10.20
C ASP A 379 -2.34 -22.95 -11.61
N ILE A 380 -3.08 -22.22 -12.46
CA ILE A 380 -2.63 -21.87 -13.81
C ILE A 380 -1.42 -20.94 -13.77
N ILE A 381 -1.48 -19.84 -13.00
CA ILE A 381 -0.40 -18.85 -12.96
C ILE A 381 0.86 -19.31 -12.22
N LYS A 382 0.83 -20.47 -11.57
CA LYS A 382 2.04 -21.14 -11.06
C LYS A 382 2.91 -21.74 -12.18
N ASP A 383 2.39 -21.94 -13.38
CA ASP A 383 3.14 -22.49 -14.49
C ASP A 383 4.35 -21.60 -14.84
N ASP A 384 5.43 -22.22 -15.28
CA ASP A 384 6.67 -21.53 -15.63
C ASP A 384 6.50 -20.55 -16.79
N ALA A 385 5.52 -20.76 -17.66
CA ALA A 385 5.16 -19.84 -18.71
C ALA A 385 4.79 -18.45 -18.16
N PHE A 386 4.04 -18.41 -17.04
CA PHE A 386 3.66 -17.16 -16.38
C PHE A 386 4.77 -16.59 -15.47
N LYS A 387 5.82 -17.37 -15.18
CA LYS A 387 6.94 -16.92 -14.36
C LYS A 387 8.08 -16.31 -15.18
N SER A 388 8.23 -16.73 -16.45
CA SER A 388 9.43 -16.51 -17.26
C SER A 388 9.37 -15.37 -18.27
N HIS A 389 8.26 -14.71 -18.47
CA HIS A 389 8.00 -13.69 -19.51
C HIS A 389 8.01 -14.17 -20.97
N ASN A 390 7.88 -15.42 -21.23
CA ASN A 390 7.82 -15.95 -22.59
C ASN A 390 6.37 -15.97 -23.10
N TYR A 391 5.66 -14.83 -23.02
CA TYR A 391 4.32 -14.72 -23.57
C TYR A 391 4.15 -13.44 -24.40
N TYR A 392 3.28 -13.52 -25.40
CA TYR A 392 2.91 -12.44 -26.28
C TYR A 392 1.43 -12.14 -26.16
N PHE A 393 1.07 -10.87 -26.19
CA PHE A 393 -0.33 -10.48 -26.35
C PHE A 393 -0.72 -10.58 -27.80
N ILE A 394 -1.79 -11.31 -28.12
CA ILE A 394 -2.44 -11.26 -29.42
C ILE A 394 -3.69 -10.42 -29.27
N TYR A 395 -3.62 -9.25 -29.89
CA TYR A 395 -4.69 -8.29 -29.94
C TYR A 395 -5.60 -8.68 -31.07
N ASN A 396 -6.74 -8.92 -31.17
CA ASN A 396 -7.65 -9.18 -32.26
C ASN A 396 -7.54 -10.57 -32.91
N VAL A 397 -8.44 -11.46 -32.51
CA VAL A 397 -8.64 -12.74 -33.14
C VAL A 397 -10.02 -12.72 -33.79
N ASN A 398 -10.07 -12.72 -35.14
CA ASN A 398 -11.30 -12.80 -35.96
C ASN A 398 -12.29 -11.66 -35.78
N GLY A 399 -11.80 -10.40 -35.63
CA GLY A 399 -12.65 -9.23 -35.52
C GLY A 399 -13.38 -9.07 -34.18
N ASN A 400 -13.08 -9.91 -33.20
CA ASN A 400 -13.50 -9.74 -31.82
C ASN A 400 -12.30 -9.26 -30.99
N ASP A 401 -12.54 -8.33 -30.08
CA ASP A 401 -11.54 -7.80 -29.13
C ASP A 401 -11.17 -8.84 -28.06
N LEU A 402 -10.68 -9.98 -28.52
CA LEU A 402 -10.19 -11.06 -27.69
C LEU A 402 -8.67 -11.04 -27.73
N TRP A 403 -8.05 -10.75 -26.61
CA TRP A 403 -6.64 -10.97 -26.43
C TRP A 403 -6.40 -12.36 -25.87
N LYS A 404 -5.40 -13.00 -26.44
CA LYS A 404 -4.99 -14.34 -26.05
C LYS A 404 -3.56 -14.26 -25.54
N LEU A 405 -3.35 -14.74 -24.32
CA LEU A 405 -2.02 -15.02 -23.81
C LEU A 405 -1.52 -16.29 -24.51
N ILE A 406 -0.38 -16.19 -25.20
CA ILE A 406 0.35 -17.35 -25.71
C ILE A 406 1.67 -17.43 -24.93
N ALA A 407 1.78 -18.46 -24.16
CA ALA A 407 3.03 -18.83 -23.49
C ALA A 407 3.89 -19.71 -24.39
#